data_edebf18f16883eb4e04ee73cac769d65
#
_entry.id   edebf18f16883eb4e04ee73cac769d65
#
_cell.length_a   1.000
_cell.length_b   1.000
_cell.length_c   1.000
_cell.angle_alpha   90.00
_cell.angle_beta   90.00
_cell.angle_gamma   90.00
#
_symmetry.space_group_name_H-M   'P 1'
#
loop_
_entity.id
_entity.type
_entity.pdbx_description
1 polymer ?
#
loop_
_entity_poly.entity_id
_entity_poly.type
_entity_poly.pdbx_seq_one_letter_code
_entity_poly.pdbx_strand_id
1 'polypeptide(L)'
;YPNEIEEVVAGNDKVLEVACIGVKSEKTGEAIKVFVVRKDPSLTKEELIDFCRKELTAYKVPKDIEFRDELPKSNVGKILRRELR
;
A
#
# COMPACT_ATOMS: atom_id res chain seq x y z
N TYR A 1 4.01 -2.49 -11.40
CA TYR A 1 3.83 -3.72 -10.63
C TYR A 1 3.69 -3.41 -9.15
N PRO A 2 2.91 -4.22 -8.44
CA PRO A 2 2.70 -4.02 -7.00
C PRO A 2 3.99 -3.99 -6.18
N ASN A 3 5.01 -4.76 -6.57
CA ASN A 3 6.28 -4.79 -5.84
C ASN A 3 6.99 -3.44 -5.82
N GLU A 4 6.94 -2.71 -6.92
CA GLU A 4 7.56 -1.38 -7.00
C GLU A 4 6.89 -0.42 -6.03
N ILE A 5 5.57 -0.47 -5.97
CA ILE A 5 4.79 0.39 -5.06
C ILE A 5 5.07 0.02 -3.62
N GLU A 6 5.12 -1.28 -3.31
CA GLU A 6 5.43 -1.74 -1.97
C GLU A 6 6.82 -1.28 -1.52
N GLU A 7 7.81 -1.34 -2.40
CA GLU A 7 9.17 -0.89 -2.09
C GLU A 7 9.22 0.61 -1.78
N VAL A 8 8.52 1.40 -2.58
CA VAL A 8 8.48 2.85 -2.37
C VAL A 8 7.81 3.18 -1.04
N VAL A 9 6.65 2.58 -0.77
CA VAL A 9 5.91 2.82 0.47
C VAL A 9 6.70 2.34 1.69
N ALA A 10 7.33 1.16 1.58
CA ALA A 10 8.14 0.61 2.67
C ALA A 10 9.36 1.47 2.99
N GLY A 11 9.81 2.28 2.04
CA GLY A 11 10.91 3.22 2.26
C GLY A 11 10.54 4.43 3.11
N ASN A 12 9.27 4.60 3.43
CA ASN A 12 8.82 5.69 4.30
C ASN A 12 9.06 5.31 5.77
N ASP A 13 9.73 6.19 6.52
CA ASP A 13 10.10 5.93 7.92
C ASP A 13 8.91 5.72 8.84
N LYS A 14 7.73 6.17 8.44
CA LYS A 14 6.51 6.06 9.23
C LYS A 14 5.69 4.81 8.93
N VAL A 15 6.16 3.98 8.00
CA VAL A 15 5.49 2.75 7.59
C VAL A 15 6.19 1.54 8.20
N LEU A 16 5.43 0.69 8.89
CA LEU A 16 5.94 -0.55 9.47
C LEU A 16 5.80 -1.71 8.50
N GLU A 17 4.61 -1.88 7.91
CA GLU A 17 4.33 -2.93 6.95
C GLU A 17 3.45 -2.38 5.83
N VAL A 18 3.56 -2.99 4.66
CA VAL A 18 2.77 -2.61 3.49
C VAL A 18 2.43 -3.84 2.66
N ALA A 19 1.22 -3.85 2.11
CA ALA A 19 0.82 -4.85 1.13
C ALA A 19 -0.01 -4.16 0.04
N CYS A 20 0.30 -4.47 -1.20
CA CYS A 20 -0.35 -3.87 -2.36
C CYS A 20 -1.12 -4.94 -3.12
N ILE A 21 -2.37 -4.67 -3.46
CA ILE A 21 -3.20 -5.60 -4.25
C ILE A 21 -3.87 -4.86 -5.40
N GLY A 22 -4.23 -5.63 -6.44
CA GLY A 22 -5.08 -5.12 -7.50
C GLY A 22 -6.54 -5.32 -7.13
N VAL A 23 -7.37 -4.31 -7.36
CA VAL A 23 -8.81 -4.39 -7.16
C VAL A 23 -9.51 -3.95 -8.44
N LYS A 24 -10.72 -4.44 -8.66
CA LYS A 24 -11.49 -4.04 -9.84
C LYS A 24 -12.00 -2.62 -9.67
N SER A 25 -11.91 -1.85 -10.75
CA SER A 25 -12.40 -0.48 -10.80
C SER A 25 -13.40 -0.36 -11.96
N GLU A 26 -14.53 0.28 -11.71
CA GLU A 26 -15.54 0.50 -12.75
C GLU A 26 -15.05 1.43 -13.86
N LYS A 27 -14.14 2.34 -13.53
CA LYS A 27 -13.64 3.33 -14.50
C LYS A 27 -12.50 2.81 -15.36
N THR A 28 -11.58 2.04 -14.79
CA THR A 28 -10.35 1.64 -15.47
C THR A 28 -10.20 0.13 -15.60
N GLY A 29 -11.15 -0.62 -15.05
CA GLY A 29 -11.09 -2.08 -15.00
C GLY A 29 -10.21 -2.61 -13.88
N GLU A 30 -9.15 -1.90 -13.53
CA GLU A 30 -8.24 -2.32 -12.47
C GLU A 30 -7.64 -1.10 -11.77
N ALA A 31 -7.52 -1.17 -10.46
CA ALA A 31 -6.91 -0.13 -9.65
C ALA A 31 -6.03 -0.79 -8.58
N ILE A 32 -5.15 0.00 -7.99
CA ILE A 32 -4.23 -0.48 -6.96
C ILE A 32 -4.70 0.01 -5.60
N LYS A 33 -4.82 -0.90 -4.66
CA LYS A 33 -5.13 -0.60 -3.27
C LYS A 33 -3.96 -1.03 -2.39
N VAL A 34 -3.57 -0.17 -1.46
CA VAL A 34 -2.44 -0.41 -0.57
C VAL A 34 -2.94 -0.50 0.87
N PHE A 35 -2.54 -1.56 1.56
CA PHE A 35 -2.79 -1.71 2.99
C PHE A 35 -1.50 -1.38 3.73
N VAL A 36 -1.58 -0.51 4.71
CA VAL A 36 -0.42 -0.01 5.44
C VAL A 36 -0.60 -0.18 6.94
N VAL A 37 0.41 -0.74 7.59
CA VAL A 37 0.52 -0.72 9.04
C VAL A 37 1.46 0.42 9.39
N ARG A 38 0.97 1.42 10.10
CA ARG A 38 1.75 2.60 10.43
C ARG A 38 2.70 2.33 11.59
N LYS A 39 3.95 2.74 11.42
CA LYS A 39 4.91 2.78 12.51
C LYS A 39 4.68 4.03 13.36
N ASP A 40 4.31 5.13 12.70
CA ASP A 40 4.00 6.41 13.33
C ASP A 40 2.53 6.73 13.07
N PRO A 41 1.68 6.83 14.12
CA PRO A 41 0.26 7.10 13.93
C PRO A 41 -0.05 8.49 13.37
N SER A 42 0.92 9.38 13.29
CA SER A 42 0.74 10.69 12.68
C SER A 42 0.70 10.66 11.16
N LEU A 43 1.10 9.54 10.55
CA LEU A 43 1.07 9.39 9.09
C LEU A 43 -0.37 9.44 8.57
N THR A 44 -0.62 10.30 7.59
CA THR A 44 -1.93 10.42 6.94
C THR A 44 -1.89 9.83 5.54
N LYS A 45 -3.08 9.58 4.98
CA LYS A 45 -3.19 9.07 3.60
C LYS A 45 -2.62 10.09 2.60
N GLU A 46 -2.92 11.37 2.79
CA GLU A 46 -2.44 12.44 1.93
C GLU A 46 -0.91 12.52 1.94
N GLU A 47 -0.32 12.42 3.12
CA GLU A 47 1.13 12.45 3.27
C GLU A 47 1.77 11.29 2.52
N LEU A 48 1.21 10.10 2.63
CA LEU A 48 1.73 8.91 1.95
C LEU A 48 1.52 9.00 0.44
N ILE A 49 0.39 9.51 -0.01
CA ILE A 49 0.14 9.71 -1.44
C ILE A 49 1.14 10.72 -2.03
N ASP A 50 1.40 11.81 -1.33
CA ASP A 50 2.39 12.80 -1.76
C ASP A 50 3.78 12.20 -1.84
N PHE A 51 4.13 11.36 -0.89
CA PHE A 51 5.40 10.62 -0.91
C PHE A 51 5.48 9.74 -2.16
N CYS A 52 4.42 9.01 -2.47
CA CYS A 52 4.37 8.16 -3.66
C CYS A 52 4.49 8.97 -4.95
N ARG A 53 3.86 10.15 -5.01
CA ARG A 53 3.92 11.01 -6.19
C ARG A 53 5.34 11.49 -6.50
N LYS A 54 6.17 11.64 -5.48
CA LYS A 54 7.58 12.05 -5.67
C LYS A 54 8.45 10.91 -6.21
N GLU A 55 8.08 9.68 -5.89
CA GLU A 55 8.91 8.51 -6.21
C GLU A 55 8.37 7.68 -7.37
N LEU A 56 7.08 7.82 -7.69
CA LEU A 56 6.41 7.03 -8.71
C LEU A 56 5.81 7.91 -9.80
N THR A 57 5.68 7.33 -10.99
CA THR A 57 4.94 8.01 -12.06
C THR A 57 3.46 8.07 -11.70
N ALA A 58 2.74 9.05 -12.25
CA ALA A 58 1.36 9.34 -11.87
C ALA A 58 0.43 8.11 -11.94
N TYR A 59 0.58 7.27 -12.96
CA TYR A 59 -0.30 6.11 -13.12
C TYR A 59 0.02 4.96 -12.15
N LYS A 60 1.16 5.02 -11.48
CA LYS A 60 1.56 4.01 -10.50
C LYS A 60 1.21 4.41 -9.07
N VAL A 61 0.81 5.66 -8.86
CA VAL A 61 0.41 6.12 -7.53
C VAL A 61 -0.89 5.40 -7.13
N PRO A 62 -0.93 4.75 -5.96
CA PRO A 62 -2.14 4.03 -5.53
C PRO A 62 -3.32 4.99 -5.35
N LYS A 63 -4.50 4.55 -5.74
CA LYS A 63 -5.72 5.35 -5.63
C LYS A 63 -6.38 5.22 -4.28
N ASP A 64 -6.11 4.13 -3.57
CA ASP A 64 -6.73 3.87 -2.29
C ASP A 64 -5.69 3.32 -1.31
N ILE A 65 -5.70 3.86 -0.11
CA ILE A 65 -4.81 3.44 0.98
C ILE A 65 -5.69 3.15 2.20
N GLU A 66 -5.51 1.97 2.78
CA GLU A 66 -6.20 1.60 4.01
C GLU A 66 -5.18 1.35 5.10
N PHE A 67 -5.33 2.01 6.23
CA PHE A 67 -4.48 1.77 7.39
C PHE A 67 -5.07 0.64 8.23
N ARG A 68 -4.21 -0.28 8.67
CA ARG A 68 -4.59 -1.40 9.52
C ARG A 68 -3.63 -1.54 10.68
N ASP A 69 -4.07 -2.18 11.76
CA ASP A 69 -3.22 -2.45 12.90
C ASP A 69 -2.24 -3.59 12.61
N GLU A 70 -2.68 -4.55 11.78
CA GLU A 70 -1.84 -5.65 11.35
C GLU A 70 -2.33 -6.19 10.01
N LEU A 71 -1.46 -6.94 9.33
CA LEU A 71 -1.78 -7.59 8.07
C LEU A 71 -1.80 -9.10 8.25
N PRO A 72 -2.65 -9.84 7.48
CA PRO A 72 -2.67 -11.30 7.57
C PRO A 72 -1.34 -11.87 7.12
N LYS A 73 -0.79 -12.80 7.90
CA LYS A 73 0.51 -13.41 7.63
C LYS A 73 0.44 -14.92 7.71
N SER A 74 1.26 -15.57 6.90
CA SER A 74 1.43 -17.02 6.98
C SER A 74 2.30 -17.39 8.17
N ASN A 75 2.44 -18.69 8.43
CA ASN A 75 3.29 -19.20 9.52
C ASN A 75 4.76 -18.81 9.36
N VAL A 76 5.19 -18.49 8.14
CA VAL A 76 6.57 -18.05 7.87
C VAL A 76 6.71 -16.53 7.85
N GLY A 77 5.67 -15.81 8.24
CA GLY A 77 5.72 -14.35 8.34
C GLY A 77 5.48 -13.59 7.04
N LYS A 78 5.09 -14.28 5.97
CA LYS A 78 4.78 -13.62 4.70
C LYS A 78 3.36 -13.06 4.73
N ILE A 79 3.19 -11.87 4.17
CA ILE A 79 1.87 -11.23 4.07
C ILE A 79 1.00 -12.00 3.08
N LEU A 80 -0.21 -12.36 3.49
CA LEU A 80 -1.15 -13.10 2.67
C LEU A 80 -2.06 -12.12 1.92
N ARG A 81 -1.59 -11.67 0.76
CA ARG A 81 -2.32 -10.68 -0.05
C ARG A 81 -3.71 -11.16 -0.46
N ARG A 82 -3.88 -12.46 -0.69
CA ARG A 82 -5.18 -13.01 -1.09
C ARG A 82 -6.27 -12.80 -0.04
N GLU A 83 -5.91 -12.66 1.21
CA GLU A 83 -6.87 -12.42 2.30
C GLU A 83 -7.26 -10.96 2.43
N LEU A 84 -6.58 -10.09 1.71
CA LEU A 84 -6.89 -8.66 1.67
C LEU A 84 -7.88 -8.29 0.58
N ARG A 85 -8.15 -9.23 -0.30
CA ARG A 85 -9.07 -9.01 -1.42
C ARG A 85 -10.52 -9.10 -0.99
#